data_cc09d0621b538608c79314088b15cce1
#
_entry.id   cc09d0621b538608c79314088b15cce1
#
_cell.length_a   1.000
_cell.length_b   1.000
_cell.length_c   1.000
_cell.angle_alpha   90.00
_cell.angle_beta   90.00
_cell.angle_gamma   90.00
#
_symmetry.space_group_name_H-M   'P 1'
#
loop_
_entity.id
_entity.type
_entity.pdbx_description
1 polymer ?
#
loop_
_entity_poly.entity_id
_entity_poly.type
_entity_poly.pdbx_seq_one_letter_code
_entity_poly.pdbx_strand_id
1 'polypeptide(L)'
;LVIRKLDAETHKPLAGVEFELTYADGGYVDAANGHLSSKGLYTTDKNGEIRICGITGTIVAKEVRAKDGYLLDSTPQTVKVNPEDTQTLTFYNEPLGGLQIIKKDEETGDRLGGVQFEVRKMNGEIVGTYTTDRYGVIRLPDLEDGWYTVTELRAKDGYLLDDTPQQVEVKNGHTVTVELTNRKESNILVHKVDANTGEGLYGATFLLYDKNHRPIGQYTSDQDGYVYIEDGLEDGKYYIREVEAPDGYLRDEELKAFY
;
A
#
# COMPACT_ATOMS: atom_id res chain seq x y z
N LEU A 1 -26.66 -0.78 -35.88
CA LEU A 1 -25.92 -1.33 -34.77
C LEU A 1 -25.93 -0.34 -33.61
N VAL A 2 -26.15 -0.86 -32.41
CA VAL A 2 -26.03 -0.12 -31.13
C VAL A 2 -24.99 -0.86 -30.28
N ILE A 3 -24.03 -0.12 -29.74
CA ILE A 3 -23.12 -0.61 -28.71
C ILE A 3 -23.52 0.08 -27.41
N ARG A 4 -23.72 -0.69 -26.35
CA ARG A 4 -23.98 -0.20 -24.99
C ARG A 4 -22.82 -0.53 -24.09
N LYS A 5 -22.37 0.46 -23.35
CA LYS A 5 -21.33 0.30 -22.34
C LYS A 5 -21.87 0.63 -20.96
N LEU A 6 -21.77 -0.33 -20.06
CA LEU A 6 -22.34 -0.27 -18.72
C LEU A 6 -21.27 -0.60 -17.67
N ASP A 7 -21.46 -0.05 -16.49
CA ASP A 7 -20.78 -0.46 -15.26
C ASP A 7 -21.24 -1.88 -14.89
N ALA A 8 -20.30 -2.78 -14.59
CA ALA A 8 -20.58 -4.19 -14.34
C ALA A 8 -21.41 -4.43 -13.08
N GLU A 9 -21.32 -3.54 -12.08
CA GLU A 9 -22.02 -3.67 -10.81
C GLU A 9 -23.36 -2.94 -10.80
N THR A 10 -23.33 -1.66 -11.16
CA THR A 10 -24.48 -0.77 -11.03
C THR A 10 -25.36 -0.76 -12.27
N HIS A 11 -24.87 -1.31 -13.40
CA HIS A 11 -25.48 -1.27 -14.74
C HIS A 11 -25.76 0.16 -15.24
N LYS A 12 -25.09 1.15 -14.67
CA LYS A 12 -25.17 2.54 -15.14
C LYS A 12 -24.38 2.72 -16.43
N PRO A 13 -24.84 3.61 -17.34
CA PRO A 13 -24.14 3.86 -18.59
C PRO A 13 -22.77 4.50 -18.38
N LEU A 14 -21.77 4.07 -19.18
CA LEU A 14 -20.41 4.59 -19.17
C LEU A 14 -20.13 5.38 -20.44
N ALA A 15 -20.05 6.70 -20.31
CA ALA A 15 -19.63 7.62 -21.36
C ALA A 15 -18.11 7.71 -21.47
N GLY A 16 -17.60 8.01 -22.68
CA GLY A 16 -16.18 8.27 -22.92
C GLY A 16 -15.34 7.02 -23.14
N VAL A 17 -15.96 5.84 -23.28
CA VAL A 17 -15.28 4.57 -23.61
C VAL A 17 -15.08 4.48 -25.12
N GLU A 18 -13.89 4.13 -25.56
CA GLU A 18 -13.53 4.06 -26.98
C GLU A 18 -13.51 2.63 -27.49
N PHE A 19 -14.18 2.42 -28.62
CA PHE A 19 -14.25 1.14 -29.34
C PHE A 19 -13.64 1.25 -30.74
N GLU A 20 -12.90 0.21 -31.13
CA GLU A 20 -12.52 -0.05 -32.51
C GLU A 20 -13.56 -0.97 -33.14
N LEU A 21 -14.09 -0.56 -34.29
CA LEU A 21 -15.04 -1.33 -35.08
C LEU A 21 -14.43 -1.72 -36.39
N THR A 22 -14.47 -3.03 -36.70
CA THR A 22 -14.01 -3.59 -37.93
C THR A 22 -15.07 -4.49 -38.57
N TYR A 23 -14.99 -4.67 -39.89
CA TYR A 23 -15.66 -5.78 -40.58
C TYR A 23 -14.89 -7.09 -40.33
N ALA A 24 -15.52 -8.22 -40.61
CA ALA A 24 -14.90 -9.53 -40.39
C ALA A 24 -13.64 -9.77 -41.27
N ASP A 25 -13.47 -9.04 -42.34
CA ASP A 25 -12.28 -9.05 -43.19
C ASP A 25 -11.13 -8.16 -42.70
N GLY A 26 -11.34 -7.48 -41.56
CA GLY A 26 -10.37 -6.57 -40.95
C GLY A 26 -10.43 -5.13 -41.43
N GLY A 27 -11.31 -4.81 -42.39
CA GLY A 27 -11.55 -3.43 -42.83
C GLY A 27 -12.18 -2.58 -41.73
N TYR A 28 -11.74 -1.34 -41.54
CA TYR A 28 -12.33 -0.44 -40.57
C TYR A 28 -13.74 0.04 -40.94
N VAL A 29 -14.60 0.20 -39.96
CA VAL A 29 -15.88 0.89 -40.12
C VAL A 29 -15.62 2.39 -40.04
N ASP A 30 -15.21 3.02 -41.14
CA ASP A 30 -14.72 4.41 -41.15
C ASP A 30 -15.80 5.47 -41.38
N ALA A 31 -16.97 5.07 -41.88
CA ALA A 31 -18.07 5.99 -42.15
C ALA A 31 -19.39 5.36 -41.78
N ALA A 32 -20.09 6.01 -40.88
CA ALA A 32 -21.45 5.65 -40.52
C ALA A 32 -22.22 6.91 -40.13
N ASN A 33 -23.49 7.07 -40.59
CA ASN A 33 -24.35 8.24 -40.30
C ASN A 33 -23.74 9.60 -40.72
N GLY A 34 -22.85 9.64 -41.69
CA GLY A 34 -22.15 10.86 -42.07
C GLY A 34 -21.05 11.28 -41.09
N HIS A 35 -20.76 10.51 -40.05
CA HIS A 35 -19.59 10.69 -39.21
C HIS A 35 -18.41 9.91 -39.81
N LEU A 36 -17.32 10.61 -40.05
CA LEU A 36 -16.05 10.01 -40.44
C LEU A 36 -15.32 9.61 -39.16
N SER A 37 -15.02 8.32 -39.02
CA SER A 37 -14.12 7.84 -37.98
C SER A 37 -12.73 7.60 -38.59
N SER A 38 -11.70 7.83 -37.82
CA SER A 38 -10.34 7.42 -38.20
C SER A 38 -10.07 6.06 -37.60
N LYS A 39 -9.74 5.07 -38.44
CA LYS A 39 -9.43 3.69 -38.02
C LYS A 39 -10.58 3.00 -37.24
N GLY A 40 -11.82 3.26 -37.62
CA GLY A 40 -12.99 2.65 -36.96
C GLY A 40 -13.19 2.99 -35.51
N LEU A 41 -12.64 4.10 -35.02
CA LEU A 41 -12.71 4.50 -33.59
C LEU A 41 -13.99 5.30 -33.30
N TYR A 42 -14.73 4.85 -32.29
CA TYR A 42 -15.98 5.48 -31.83
C TYR A 42 -15.98 5.55 -30.30
N THR A 43 -16.57 6.62 -29.78
CA THR A 43 -16.63 6.87 -28.34
C THR A 43 -18.10 6.84 -27.88
N THR A 44 -18.35 6.21 -26.72
CA THR A 44 -19.69 6.20 -26.12
C THR A 44 -20.12 7.59 -25.68
N ASP A 45 -21.39 7.92 -25.94
CA ASP A 45 -22.03 9.17 -25.58
C ASP A 45 -22.41 9.22 -24.07
N LYS A 46 -23.10 10.29 -23.64
CA LYS A 46 -23.58 10.45 -22.25
C LYS A 46 -24.53 9.34 -21.76
N ASN A 47 -25.12 8.59 -22.68
CA ASN A 47 -26.00 7.46 -22.38
C ASN A 47 -25.23 6.12 -22.43
N GLY A 48 -23.93 6.14 -22.59
CA GLY A 48 -23.10 4.95 -22.74
C GLY A 48 -23.28 4.25 -24.07
N GLU A 49 -23.75 4.94 -25.12
CA GLU A 49 -24.10 4.32 -26.38
C GLU A 49 -23.25 4.85 -27.56
N ILE A 50 -22.96 3.95 -28.51
CA ILE A 50 -22.53 4.26 -29.86
C ILE A 50 -23.64 3.76 -30.79
N ARG A 51 -24.18 4.65 -31.62
CA ARG A 51 -25.23 4.32 -32.61
C ARG A 51 -24.67 4.49 -34.02
N ILE A 52 -24.72 3.41 -34.79
CA ILE A 52 -24.17 3.36 -36.16
C ILE A 52 -25.28 2.86 -37.09
N CYS A 53 -25.66 3.67 -38.10
CA CYS A 53 -26.64 3.32 -39.12
C CYS A 53 -25.97 3.16 -40.47
N GLY A 54 -26.67 2.54 -41.40
CA GLY A 54 -26.24 2.41 -42.82
C GLY A 54 -25.10 1.40 -43.05
N ILE A 55 -24.78 0.55 -42.06
CA ILE A 55 -23.83 -0.54 -42.18
C ILE A 55 -24.54 -1.88 -42.23
N THR A 56 -23.94 -2.81 -42.97
CA THR A 56 -24.39 -4.22 -43.07
C THR A 56 -23.18 -5.13 -43.08
N GLY A 57 -23.37 -6.40 -42.74
CA GLY A 57 -22.30 -7.39 -42.68
C GLY A 57 -21.95 -7.83 -41.29
N THR A 58 -20.87 -8.55 -41.15
CA THR A 58 -20.36 -9.00 -39.84
C THR A 58 -19.42 -7.96 -39.26
N ILE A 59 -19.78 -7.41 -38.13
CA ILE A 59 -19.04 -6.36 -37.41
C ILE A 59 -18.40 -6.97 -36.18
N VAL A 60 -17.14 -6.63 -35.93
CA VAL A 60 -16.39 -6.91 -34.70
C VAL A 60 -16.20 -5.61 -33.94
N ALA A 61 -16.64 -5.59 -32.70
CA ALA A 61 -16.46 -4.45 -31.80
C ALA A 61 -15.51 -4.84 -30.66
N LYS A 62 -14.47 -4.03 -30.45
CA LYS A 62 -13.44 -4.23 -29.43
C LYS A 62 -13.23 -2.94 -28.66
N GLU A 63 -13.27 -3.01 -27.34
CA GLU A 63 -12.89 -1.87 -26.50
C GLU A 63 -11.39 -1.66 -26.59
N VAL A 64 -10.96 -0.41 -26.81
CA VAL A 64 -9.55 -0.03 -26.93
C VAL A 64 -9.11 0.96 -25.86
N ARG A 65 -10.07 1.64 -25.22
CA ARG A 65 -9.81 2.51 -24.07
C ARG A 65 -11.01 2.55 -23.13
N ALA A 66 -10.78 2.15 -21.88
CA ALA A 66 -11.77 2.26 -20.82
C ALA A 66 -11.97 3.71 -20.36
N LYS A 67 -13.01 3.96 -19.60
CA LYS A 67 -13.18 5.18 -18.81
C LYS A 67 -12.22 5.14 -17.62
N ASP A 68 -11.69 6.31 -17.21
CA ASP A 68 -10.84 6.41 -16.01
C ASP A 68 -11.57 5.83 -14.78
N GLY A 69 -10.84 5.05 -13.97
CA GLY A 69 -11.38 4.32 -12.83
C GLY A 69 -12.08 2.99 -13.19
N TYR A 70 -11.90 2.49 -14.41
CA TYR A 70 -12.43 1.20 -14.86
C TYR A 70 -11.37 0.34 -15.52
N LEU A 71 -11.48 -0.99 -15.33
CA LEU A 71 -10.63 -1.96 -15.98
C LEU A 71 -11.00 -2.08 -17.46
N LEU A 72 -9.98 -2.09 -18.35
CA LEU A 72 -10.17 -2.32 -19.78
C LEU A 72 -10.50 -3.80 -20.04
N ASP A 73 -11.65 -4.09 -20.65
CA ASP A 73 -11.95 -5.39 -21.24
C ASP A 73 -11.84 -5.33 -22.77
N SER A 74 -10.73 -5.77 -23.32
CA SER A 74 -10.47 -5.79 -24.75
C SER A 74 -11.01 -7.03 -25.47
N THR A 75 -11.86 -7.84 -24.84
CA THR A 75 -12.50 -9.01 -25.44
C THR A 75 -13.48 -8.58 -26.53
N PRO A 76 -13.27 -8.97 -27.82
CA PRO A 76 -14.13 -8.52 -28.88
C PRO A 76 -15.46 -9.25 -28.87
N GLN A 77 -16.55 -8.56 -29.27
CA GLN A 77 -17.83 -9.16 -29.59
C GLN A 77 -18.10 -9.00 -31.09
N THR A 78 -18.76 -10.01 -31.66
CA THR A 78 -19.08 -10.04 -33.09
C THR A 78 -20.58 -10.15 -33.30
N VAL A 79 -21.11 -9.38 -34.26
CA VAL A 79 -22.52 -9.42 -34.62
C VAL A 79 -22.71 -9.29 -36.12
N LYS A 80 -23.72 -9.97 -36.68
CA LYS A 80 -24.15 -9.80 -38.06
C LYS A 80 -25.27 -8.79 -38.13
N VAL A 81 -25.09 -7.71 -38.89
CA VAL A 81 -26.09 -6.66 -39.13
C VAL A 81 -26.66 -6.87 -40.53
N ASN A 82 -27.96 -7.11 -40.65
CA ASN A 82 -28.66 -7.21 -41.90
C ASN A 82 -29.30 -5.86 -42.25
N PRO A 83 -29.69 -5.64 -43.55
CA PRO A 83 -30.42 -4.47 -43.95
C PRO A 83 -31.72 -4.30 -43.10
N GLU A 84 -32.03 -3.05 -42.70
CA GLU A 84 -33.23 -2.66 -41.92
C GLU A 84 -33.33 -3.30 -40.52
N ASP A 85 -32.24 -3.98 -40.05
CA ASP A 85 -32.18 -4.62 -38.73
C ASP A 85 -31.39 -3.75 -37.75
N THR A 86 -31.77 -3.84 -36.45
CA THR A 86 -31.01 -3.19 -35.37
C THR A 86 -30.50 -4.24 -34.43
N GLN A 87 -29.20 -4.40 -34.40
CA GLN A 87 -28.48 -5.27 -33.48
C GLN A 87 -27.86 -4.46 -32.34
N THR A 88 -27.84 -5.03 -31.12
CA THR A 88 -27.24 -4.41 -29.94
C THR A 88 -26.18 -5.32 -29.33
N LEU A 89 -24.96 -4.79 -29.13
CA LEU A 89 -23.92 -5.40 -28.32
C LEU A 89 -23.84 -4.67 -26.98
N THR A 90 -23.75 -5.44 -25.90
CA THR A 90 -23.60 -4.86 -24.56
C THR A 90 -22.29 -5.30 -23.96
N PHE A 91 -21.51 -4.33 -23.51
CA PHE A 91 -20.22 -4.50 -22.86
C PHE A 91 -20.28 -3.96 -21.42
N TYR A 92 -19.52 -4.58 -20.53
CA TYR A 92 -19.44 -4.18 -19.14
C TYR A 92 -17.98 -3.88 -18.81
N ASN A 93 -17.72 -2.88 -17.94
CA ASN A 93 -16.42 -2.70 -17.30
C ASN A 93 -16.58 -2.75 -15.79
N GLU A 94 -15.58 -3.38 -15.16
CA GLU A 94 -15.50 -3.42 -13.71
C GLU A 94 -14.83 -2.13 -13.20
N PRO A 95 -15.40 -1.49 -12.17
CA PRO A 95 -14.77 -0.33 -11.55
C PRO A 95 -13.51 -0.77 -10.80
N LEU A 96 -12.46 0.04 -10.86
CA LEU A 96 -11.25 -0.14 -10.08
C LEU A 96 -11.48 0.33 -8.64
N GLY A 97 -11.04 -0.46 -7.68
CA GLY A 97 -11.13 -0.12 -6.27
C GLY A 97 -9.96 0.72 -5.78
N GLY A 98 -9.82 0.84 -4.47
CA GLY A 98 -8.70 1.55 -3.86
C GLY A 98 -8.29 0.95 -2.52
N LEU A 99 -7.10 1.32 -2.05
CA LEU A 99 -6.57 0.98 -0.74
C LEU A 99 -6.11 2.24 -0.03
N GLN A 100 -6.58 2.44 1.20
CA GLN A 100 -6.07 3.45 2.11
C GLN A 100 -5.36 2.78 3.28
N ILE A 101 -4.10 3.13 3.51
CA ILE A 101 -3.31 2.70 4.66
C ILE A 101 -3.23 3.86 5.64
N ILE A 102 -3.53 3.60 6.90
CA ILE A 102 -3.47 4.56 7.99
C ILE A 102 -2.49 4.03 9.03
N LYS A 103 -1.46 4.80 9.34
CA LYS A 103 -0.46 4.46 10.34
C LYS A 103 -0.60 5.31 11.59
N LYS A 104 -0.61 4.68 12.76
CA LYS A 104 -0.82 5.33 14.06
C LYS A 104 0.20 4.86 15.10
N ASP A 105 0.42 5.71 16.09
CA ASP A 105 1.02 5.33 17.37
C ASP A 105 0.05 4.41 18.13
N GLU A 106 0.52 3.28 18.64
CA GLU A 106 -0.31 2.28 19.30
C GLU A 106 -0.94 2.80 20.60
N GLU A 107 -0.21 3.64 21.34
CA GLU A 107 -0.65 4.15 22.64
C GLU A 107 -1.51 5.41 22.53
N THR A 108 -1.06 6.37 21.72
CA THR A 108 -1.70 7.69 21.65
C THR A 108 -2.76 7.79 20.56
N GLY A 109 -2.70 6.90 19.55
CA GLY A 109 -3.52 6.98 18.35
C GLY A 109 -3.11 8.09 17.38
N ASP A 110 -2.02 8.80 17.65
CA ASP A 110 -1.51 9.85 16.78
C ASP A 110 -1.07 9.29 15.42
N ARG A 111 -1.23 10.09 14.37
CA ARG A 111 -0.86 9.70 13.02
C ARG A 111 0.64 9.73 12.81
N LEU A 112 1.19 8.66 12.19
CA LEU A 112 2.63 8.52 11.94
C LEU A 112 2.95 8.72 10.46
N GLY A 113 3.51 9.90 10.12
CA GLY A 113 4.06 10.20 8.80
C GLY A 113 5.50 9.71 8.66
N GLY A 114 5.91 9.38 7.43
CA GLY A 114 7.27 8.94 7.10
C GLY A 114 7.50 7.44 7.22
N VAL A 115 6.46 6.64 7.49
CA VAL A 115 6.53 5.18 7.54
C VAL A 115 6.41 4.60 6.13
N GLN A 116 7.30 3.67 5.77
CA GLN A 116 7.37 3.09 4.43
C GLN A 116 6.75 1.71 4.38
N PHE A 117 5.91 1.49 3.36
CA PHE A 117 5.23 0.23 3.10
C PHE A 117 5.48 -0.27 1.68
N GLU A 118 5.55 -1.59 1.54
CA GLU A 118 5.42 -2.27 0.26
C GLU A 118 4.01 -2.85 0.14
N VAL A 119 3.43 -2.70 -1.05
CA VAL A 119 2.15 -3.32 -1.43
C VAL A 119 2.39 -4.31 -2.55
N ARG A 120 1.90 -5.55 -2.38
CA ARG A 120 2.01 -6.64 -3.36
C ARG A 120 0.64 -7.25 -3.64
N LYS A 121 0.43 -7.74 -4.86
CA LYS A 121 -0.65 -8.68 -5.17
C LYS A 121 -0.34 -10.07 -4.59
N MET A 122 -1.35 -10.89 -4.38
CA MET A 122 -1.16 -12.27 -3.85
C MET A 122 -0.33 -13.19 -4.77
N ASN A 123 -0.21 -12.85 -6.05
CA ASN A 123 0.68 -13.56 -6.99
C ASN A 123 2.16 -13.19 -6.83
N GLY A 124 2.49 -12.29 -5.88
CA GLY A 124 3.84 -11.80 -5.61
C GLY A 124 4.28 -10.57 -6.42
N GLU A 125 3.44 -10.09 -7.34
CA GLU A 125 3.71 -8.87 -8.11
C GLU A 125 3.73 -7.65 -7.19
N ILE A 126 4.81 -6.85 -7.27
CA ILE A 126 4.94 -5.60 -6.49
C ILE A 126 4.10 -4.52 -7.18
N VAL A 127 3.13 -3.98 -6.44
CA VAL A 127 2.36 -2.79 -6.86
C VAL A 127 3.22 -1.54 -6.70
N GLY A 128 3.93 -1.45 -5.58
CA GLY A 128 4.86 -0.35 -5.32
C GLY A 128 5.29 -0.26 -3.86
N THR A 129 6.19 0.71 -3.61
CA THR A 129 6.63 1.12 -2.28
C THR A 129 6.16 2.54 -2.02
N TYR A 130 5.52 2.75 -0.88
CA TYR A 130 4.83 4.01 -0.57
C TYR A 130 5.21 4.47 0.83
N THR A 131 5.18 5.78 1.05
CA THR A 131 5.48 6.38 2.36
C THR A 131 4.26 7.16 2.85
N THR A 132 3.92 7.01 4.13
CA THR A 132 2.83 7.76 4.74
C THR A 132 3.11 9.26 4.69
N ASP A 133 2.09 10.04 4.32
CA ASP A 133 2.14 11.50 4.34
C ASP A 133 2.21 12.05 5.78
N ARG A 134 2.28 13.37 5.93
CA ARG A 134 2.29 14.03 7.25
C ARG A 134 1.08 13.72 8.14
N TYR A 135 0.02 13.18 7.55
CA TYR A 135 -1.19 12.76 8.25
C TYR A 135 -1.23 11.24 8.51
N GLY A 136 -0.11 10.55 8.27
CA GLY A 136 -0.01 9.10 8.47
C GLY A 136 -0.82 8.29 7.48
N VAL A 137 -1.02 8.76 6.24
CA VAL A 137 -1.90 8.13 5.26
C VAL A 137 -1.20 7.88 3.94
N ILE A 138 -1.45 6.70 3.37
CA ILE A 138 -1.19 6.35 1.97
C ILE A 138 -2.54 6.14 1.29
N ARG A 139 -2.71 6.65 0.06
CA ARG A 139 -3.90 6.42 -0.77
C ARG A 139 -3.48 5.87 -2.11
N LEU A 140 -3.99 4.69 -2.45
CA LEU A 140 -3.78 4.00 -3.71
C LEU A 140 -5.13 3.87 -4.41
N PRO A 141 -5.46 4.77 -5.33
CA PRO A 141 -6.63 4.62 -6.19
C PRO A 141 -6.35 3.61 -7.31
N ASP A 142 -7.39 3.25 -8.05
CA ASP A 142 -7.33 2.51 -9.32
C ASP A 142 -6.63 1.13 -9.21
N LEU A 143 -6.88 0.42 -8.10
CA LEU A 143 -6.46 -0.96 -7.91
C LEU A 143 -7.49 -1.92 -8.50
N GLU A 144 -7.01 -2.97 -9.16
CA GLU A 144 -7.84 -4.10 -9.61
C GLU A 144 -8.42 -4.83 -8.39
N ASP A 145 -9.59 -5.46 -8.58
CA ASP A 145 -10.16 -6.33 -7.57
C ASP A 145 -9.22 -7.51 -7.27
N GLY A 146 -9.05 -7.81 -5.99
CA GLY A 146 -8.19 -8.90 -5.55
C GLY A 146 -7.62 -8.71 -4.14
N TRP A 147 -6.82 -9.70 -3.75
CA TRP A 147 -6.12 -9.68 -2.47
C TRP A 147 -4.74 -9.07 -2.61
N TYR A 148 -4.41 -8.19 -1.68
CA TYR A 148 -3.14 -7.51 -1.57
C TYR A 148 -2.49 -7.78 -0.22
N THR A 149 -1.18 -7.70 -0.17
CA THR A 149 -0.38 -7.74 1.05
C THR A 149 0.26 -6.38 1.28
N VAL A 150 0.13 -5.84 2.48
CA VAL A 150 0.74 -4.60 2.95
C VAL A 150 1.79 -4.96 3.99
N THR A 151 3.05 -4.62 3.75
CA THR A 151 4.17 -4.91 4.65
C THR A 151 4.95 -3.64 4.95
N GLU A 152 5.19 -3.36 6.21
CA GLU A 152 6.03 -2.24 6.61
C GLU A 152 7.50 -2.57 6.32
N LEU A 153 8.20 -1.65 5.63
CA LEU A 153 9.61 -1.79 5.32
C LEU A 153 10.50 -0.94 6.23
N ARG A 154 9.98 0.18 6.72
CA ARG A 154 10.68 1.10 7.59
C ARG A 154 9.70 1.84 8.49
N ALA A 155 9.92 1.75 9.80
CA ALA A 155 9.20 2.54 10.79
C ALA A 155 9.62 4.02 10.75
N LYS A 156 8.87 4.86 11.46
CA LYS A 156 9.31 6.22 11.79
C LYS A 156 10.40 6.15 12.85
N ASP A 157 11.37 7.07 12.81
CA ASP A 157 12.43 7.15 13.82
C ASP A 157 11.83 7.22 15.23
N GLY A 158 12.36 6.42 16.16
CA GLY A 158 11.85 6.24 17.51
C GLY A 158 10.67 5.28 17.65
N TYR A 159 10.41 4.47 16.62
CA TYR A 159 9.37 3.44 16.62
C TYR A 159 9.91 2.09 16.17
N LEU A 160 9.43 1.03 16.80
CA LEU A 160 9.73 -0.36 16.41
C LEU A 160 9.09 -0.70 15.07
N LEU A 161 9.85 -1.38 14.22
CA LEU A 161 9.34 -1.92 12.95
C LEU A 161 8.40 -3.10 13.22
N ASP A 162 7.21 -3.08 12.62
CA ASP A 162 6.33 -4.25 12.52
C ASP A 162 6.24 -4.66 11.03
N ASP A 163 7.08 -5.61 10.64
CA ASP A 163 7.15 -6.15 9.28
C ASP A 163 6.15 -7.29 9.03
N THR A 164 5.19 -7.52 9.94
CA THR A 164 4.14 -8.53 9.80
C THR A 164 3.24 -8.19 8.61
N PRO A 165 3.18 -9.03 7.55
CA PRO A 165 2.35 -8.75 6.39
C PRO A 165 0.86 -8.76 6.73
N GLN A 166 0.13 -7.71 6.33
CA GLN A 166 -1.32 -7.61 6.47
C GLN A 166 -1.99 -7.86 5.13
N GLN A 167 -2.98 -8.77 5.11
CA GLN A 167 -3.76 -9.07 3.93
C GLN A 167 -5.02 -8.21 3.88
N VAL A 168 -5.33 -7.67 2.71
CA VAL A 168 -6.50 -6.83 2.47
C VAL A 168 -7.14 -7.16 1.13
N GLU A 169 -8.46 -7.24 1.08
CA GLU A 169 -9.23 -7.47 -0.14
C GLU A 169 -9.75 -6.15 -0.69
N VAL A 170 -9.36 -5.80 -1.91
CA VAL A 170 -9.93 -4.70 -2.71
C VAL A 170 -10.99 -5.30 -3.61
N LYS A 171 -12.21 -4.76 -3.60
CA LYS A 171 -13.31 -5.23 -4.44
C LYS A 171 -14.39 -4.21 -4.66
N ASN A 172 -15.15 -4.45 -5.73
CA ASN A 172 -16.37 -3.73 -6.04
C ASN A 172 -16.17 -2.22 -6.14
N GLY A 173 -15.06 -1.76 -6.73
CA GLY A 173 -14.81 -0.33 -6.91
C GLY A 173 -14.73 0.49 -5.62
N HIS A 174 -14.68 -0.15 -4.45
CA HIS A 174 -14.64 0.54 -3.17
C HIS A 174 -13.22 0.70 -2.64
N THR A 175 -12.98 1.82 -1.96
CA THR A 175 -11.73 1.99 -1.20
C THR A 175 -11.84 1.27 0.13
N VAL A 176 -10.97 0.28 0.34
CA VAL A 176 -10.80 -0.38 1.63
C VAL A 176 -9.75 0.36 2.46
N THR A 177 -9.96 0.43 3.78
CA THR A 177 -9.02 1.05 4.71
C THR A 177 -8.42 0.01 5.64
N VAL A 178 -7.08 0.00 5.75
CA VAL A 178 -6.34 -0.76 6.77
C VAL A 178 -5.67 0.21 7.73
N GLU A 179 -5.85 -0.03 9.04
CA GLU A 179 -5.18 0.72 10.09
C GLU A 179 -4.09 -0.15 10.72
N LEU A 180 -2.88 0.39 10.80
CA LEU A 180 -1.70 -0.26 11.34
C LEU A 180 -1.08 0.63 12.41
N THR A 181 -0.51 0.01 13.44
CA THR A 181 0.10 0.73 14.57
C THR A 181 1.58 0.40 14.71
N ASN A 182 2.37 1.32 15.29
CA ASN A 182 3.70 1.02 15.80
C ASN A 182 3.79 1.45 17.26
N ARG A 183 4.62 0.72 18.02
CA ARG A 183 5.03 1.11 19.36
C ARG A 183 6.27 1.99 19.30
N LYS A 184 6.39 2.89 20.25
CA LYS A 184 7.63 3.63 20.45
C LYS A 184 8.73 2.69 20.93
N GLU A 185 9.95 3.01 20.53
CA GLU A 185 11.14 2.41 21.13
C GLU A 185 11.32 2.92 22.56
N SER A 186 11.71 2.02 23.46
CA SER A 186 12.12 2.37 24.81
C SER A 186 13.63 2.51 24.87
N ASN A 187 14.11 3.58 25.48
CA ASN A 187 15.51 3.86 25.67
C ASN A 187 15.90 3.74 27.14
N ILE A 188 17.10 3.27 27.41
CA ILE A 188 17.64 3.15 28.77
C ILE A 188 18.79 4.11 28.94
N LEU A 189 18.76 4.90 30.01
CA LEU A 189 19.86 5.74 30.47
C LEU A 189 20.42 5.19 31.76
N VAL A 190 21.70 4.81 31.76
CA VAL A 190 22.46 4.42 32.96
C VAL A 190 23.45 5.52 33.28
N HIS A 191 23.53 5.92 34.55
CA HIS A 191 24.56 6.86 35.01
C HIS A 191 25.45 6.17 36.08
N LYS A 192 26.68 5.93 35.71
CA LYS A 192 27.70 5.40 36.61
C LYS A 192 28.44 6.53 37.29
N VAL A 193 28.42 6.55 38.61
CA VAL A 193 29.00 7.63 39.42
C VAL A 193 29.88 7.06 40.51
N ASP A 194 30.87 7.86 40.95
CA ASP A 194 31.59 7.64 42.18
C ASP A 194 30.66 7.78 43.39
N ALA A 195 30.64 6.81 44.29
CA ALA A 195 29.73 6.74 45.41
C ALA A 195 29.97 7.85 46.46
N ASN A 196 31.14 8.47 46.49
CA ASN A 196 31.48 9.50 47.48
C ASN A 196 31.32 10.90 46.89
N THR A 197 31.73 11.10 45.63
CA THR A 197 31.76 12.44 45.03
C THR A 197 30.53 12.72 44.16
N GLY A 198 29.87 11.68 43.66
CA GLY A 198 28.79 11.80 42.69
C GLY A 198 29.23 12.14 41.27
N GLU A 199 30.58 12.21 41.04
CA GLU A 199 31.13 12.47 39.69
C GLU A 199 30.93 11.27 38.77
N GLY A 200 30.66 11.54 37.46
CA GLY A 200 30.52 10.51 36.45
C GLY A 200 31.80 9.70 36.24
N LEU A 201 31.70 8.41 36.06
CA LEU A 201 32.83 7.49 35.89
C LEU A 201 32.90 6.95 34.45
N TYR A 202 33.94 7.27 33.75
CA TYR A 202 34.25 6.79 32.39
C TYR A 202 34.70 5.33 32.41
N GLY A 203 34.28 4.55 31.41
CA GLY A 203 34.85 3.23 31.10
C GLY A 203 34.23 2.07 31.88
N ALA A 204 33.19 2.28 32.68
CA ALA A 204 32.44 1.18 33.25
C ALA A 204 31.68 0.44 32.14
N THR A 205 31.78 -0.88 32.09
CA THR A 205 31.11 -1.71 31.07
C THR A 205 29.97 -2.51 31.70
N PHE A 206 28.81 -2.47 31.03
CA PHE A 206 27.59 -3.11 31.49
C PHE A 206 27.09 -4.11 30.45
N LEU A 207 26.49 -5.21 30.92
CA LEU A 207 25.78 -6.18 30.13
C LEU A 207 24.28 -6.06 30.43
N LEU A 208 23.49 -5.82 29.37
CA LEU A 208 22.03 -5.74 29.41
C LEU A 208 21.43 -7.10 29.11
N TYR A 209 20.35 -7.45 29.81
CA TYR A 209 19.61 -8.70 29.63
C TYR A 209 18.11 -8.43 29.49
N ASP A 210 17.44 -9.29 28.72
CA ASP A 210 15.99 -9.34 28.63
C ASP A 210 15.35 -9.92 29.93
N LYS A 211 14.02 -9.95 29.98
CA LYS A 211 13.22 -10.51 31.09
C LYS A 211 13.53 -11.99 31.39
N ASN A 212 14.10 -12.73 30.43
CA ASN A 212 14.45 -14.15 30.57
C ASN A 212 15.95 -14.32 30.86
N HIS A 213 16.65 -13.26 31.25
CA HIS A 213 18.09 -13.22 31.49
C HIS A 213 18.96 -13.58 30.28
N ARG A 214 18.47 -13.37 29.04
CA ARG A 214 19.27 -13.52 27.83
C ARG A 214 20.03 -12.22 27.56
N PRO A 215 21.32 -12.27 27.25
CA PRO A 215 22.09 -11.05 26.96
C PRO A 215 21.58 -10.39 25.67
N ILE A 216 21.42 -9.07 25.73
CA ILE A 216 21.02 -8.22 24.60
C ILE A 216 22.25 -7.54 24.02
N GLY A 217 23.04 -6.86 24.87
CA GLY A 217 24.19 -6.08 24.42
C GLY A 217 25.12 -5.70 25.57
N GLN A 218 26.32 -5.21 25.19
CA GLN A 218 27.31 -4.70 26.09
C GLN A 218 27.60 -3.23 25.79
N TYR A 219 27.60 -2.39 26.84
CA TYR A 219 27.64 -0.94 26.73
C TYR A 219 28.65 -0.36 27.71
N THR A 220 29.37 0.71 27.33
CA THR A 220 30.41 1.32 28.14
C THR A 220 30.07 2.78 28.43
N SER A 221 30.24 3.25 29.67
CA SER A 221 30.01 4.63 30.06
C SER A 221 30.97 5.61 29.39
N ASP A 222 30.43 6.75 28.98
CA ASP A 222 31.15 7.87 28.39
C ASP A 222 31.95 8.66 29.47
N GLN A 223 32.57 9.79 29.07
CA GLN A 223 33.39 10.62 29.94
C GLN A 223 32.62 11.21 31.12
N ASP A 224 31.34 11.40 30.98
CA ASP A 224 30.43 11.93 32.02
C ASP A 224 29.76 10.82 32.82
N GLY A 225 30.10 9.53 32.55
CA GLY A 225 29.57 8.37 33.24
C GLY A 225 28.24 7.84 32.69
N TYR A 226 27.76 8.35 31.55
CA TYR A 226 26.50 7.93 30.98
C TYR A 226 26.63 6.76 29.97
N VAL A 227 25.63 5.89 29.99
CA VAL A 227 25.42 4.85 28.98
C VAL A 227 24.02 5.07 28.38
N TYR A 228 23.97 5.38 27.10
CA TYR A 228 22.74 5.49 26.35
C TYR A 228 22.51 4.19 25.59
N ILE A 229 21.36 3.57 25.78
CA ILE A 229 20.97 2.34 25.09
C ILE A 229 19.71 2.64 24.28
N GLU A 230 19.89 2.78 22.96
CA GLU A 230 18.86 3.18 21.98
C GLU A 230 18.65 2.06 20.95
N ASP A 231 18.71 0.79 21.37
CA ASP A 231 18.72 -0.38 20.48
C ASP A 231 17.31 -0.94 20.20
N GLY A 232 16.30 -0.09 20.06
CA GLY A 232 14.95 -0.52 19.70
C GLY A 232 14.32 -1.47 20.72
N LEU A 233 14.46 -1.15 22.00
CA LEU A 233 13.92 -1.97 23.08
C LEU A 233 12.39 -1.82 23.16
N GLU A 234 11.70 -2.93 23.40
CA GLU A 234 10.28 -2.92 23.73
C GLU A 234 10.06 -2.51 25.20
N ASP A 235 8.89 -1.97 25.52
CA ASP A 235 8.51 -1.77 26.92
C ASP A 235 8.51 -3.10 27.66
N GLY A 236 9.13 -3.09 28.86
CA GLY A 236 9.19 -4.30 29.64
C GLY A 236 10.25 -4.33 30.71
N LYS A 237 10.44 -5.52 31.27
CA LYS A 237 11.42 -5.75 32.33
C LYS A 237 12.77 -6.12 31.74
N TYR A 238 13.80 -5.40 32.18
CA TYR A 238 15.19 -5.63 31.82
C TYR A 238 16.04 -5.75 33.07
N TYR A 239 17.25 -6.30 32.86
CA TYR A 239 18.27 -6.39 33.91
C TYR A 239 19.61 -5.88 33.37
N ILE A 240 20.37 -5.23 34.24
CA ILE A 240 21.70 -4.75 33.91
C ILE A 240 22.68 -5.13 34.99
N ARG A 241 23.91 -5.49 34.60
CA ARG A 241 24.99 -5.80 35.51
C ARG A 241 26.30 -5.19 35.00
N GLU A 242 27.06 -4.58 35.90
CA GLU A 242 28.41 -4.17 35.59
C GLU A 242 29.32 -5.40 35.38
N VAL A 243 29.99 -5.47 34.26
CA VAL A 243 30.94 -6.58 33.92
C VAL A 243 32.38 -6.15 34.01
N GLU A 244 32.68 -4.84 33.89
CA GLU A 244 33.97 -4.24 34.06
C GLU A 244 33.86 -2.90 34.75
N ALA A 245 34.57 -2.69 35.86
CA ALA A 245 34.61 -1.42 36.57
C ALA A 245 35.67 -0.50 35.99
N PRO A 246 35.53 0.84 36.12
CA PRO A 246 36.60 1.77 35.81
C PRO A 246 37.87 1.51 36.64
N ASP A 247 39.04 1.92 36.12
CA ASP A 247 40.32 1.80 36.80
C ASP A 247 40.27 2.43 38.19
N GLY A 248 40.67 1.66 39.21
CA GLY A 248 40.69 2.11 40.58
C GLY A 248 39.36 1.93 41.36
N TYR A 249 38.34 1.37 40.73
CA TYR A 249 37.03 1.12 41.33
C TYR A 249 36.76 -0.38 41.47
N LEU A 250 35.92 -0.70 42.46
CA LEU A 250 35.42 -2.07 42.63
C LEU A 250 34.18 -2.24 41.74
N ARG A 251 34.10 -3.40 41.08
CA ARG A 251 32.93 -3.77 40.28
C ARG A 251 31.71 -4.02 41.16
N ASP A 252 30.57 -3.45 40.78
CA ASP A 252 29.27 -3.77 41.34
C ASP A 252 28.72 -5.01 40.64
N GLU A 253 28.71 -6.15 41.31
CA GLU A 253 28.25 -7.44 40.77
C GLU A 253 26.72 -7.61 40.83
N GLU A 254 25.99 -6.66 41.41
CA GLU A 254 24.55 -6.73 41.56
C GLU A 254 23.84 -6.70 40.20
N LEU A 255 22.92 -7.64 39.99
CA LEU A 255 22.03 -7.62 38.85
C LEU A 255 20.83 -6.74 39.16
N LYS A 256 20.77 -5.55 38.57
CA LYS A 256 19.73 -4.56 38.82
C LYS A 256 18.60 -4.71 37.80
N ALA A 257 17.36 -4.78 38.29
CA ALA A 257 16.17 -4.82 37.46
C ALA A 257 15.56 -3.44 37.32
N PHE A 258 15.00 -3.16 36.12
CA PHE A 258 14.23 -1.95 35.85
C PHE A 258 13.13 -2.27 34.83
N TYR A 259 12.19 -1.31 34.67
CA TYR A 259 11.00 -1.47 33.83
C TYR A 259 10.85 -0.29 32.88
#